data_4bcdad31d40f085d52122d6b6b9caed3
#
_entry.id   4bcdad31d40f085d52122d6b6b9caed3
#
_cell.length_a   1.000
_cell.length_b   1.000
_cell.length_c   1.000
_cell.angle_alpha   90.00
_cell.angle_beta   90.00
_cell.angle_gamma   90.00
#
_symmetry.space_group_name_H-M   'P 1'
#
loop_
_entity.id
_entity.type
_entity.pdbx_description
1 polymer ?
#
loop_
_entity_poly.entity_id
_entity_poly.type
_entity_poly.pdbx_seq_one_letter_code
_entity_poly.pdbx_strand_id
1 'polypeptide(L)'
;MPQSVSTLFSAYASFAGSMMLIRSMANELIPYELRSYLSTAIHYLFTPLSHNTTLVIDEHCGMSRNQVYDAAEIYLKTKISPSTERLRIGKTSRQKTFSVAIEKGEAVADEYENIKLKWAYVCTEPQKTIHSGEKRRFELSFNKKYREKIMDRYLPHVLKRAKELKDEEKVVKLYNRECPFNNEDGGDHGGMWGSINLEHPSTFDTLALDPELKKMIVDDLKRFLGRKEFYKKVGKAWKRGYLLSGPPGTGKVKLDCCHG
;
A
#
# COMPACT_ATOMS: atom_id res chain seq x y z
N MET A 1 10.24 46.23 -38.36
CA MET A 1 8.92 45.63 -37.98
C MET A 1 8.64 45.83 -36.48
N PRO A 2 8.24 46.97 -35.99
CA PRO A 2 7.80 47.14 -34.59
C PRO A 2 6.31 47.46 -34.42
N GLN A 3 5.51 47.39 -35.48
CA GLN A 3 4.09 47.79 -35.38
C GLN A 3 3.16 46.75 -34.75
N SER A 4 3.51 45.48 -34.70
CA SER A 4 2.66 44.43 -34.17
C SER A 4 2.61 44.39 -32.64
N VAL A 5 3.66 44.82 -31.96
CA VAL A 5 3.72 44.81 -30.48
C VAL A 5 2.91 45.94 -29.88
N SER A 6 2.90 47.13 -30.52
CA SER A 6 2.11 48.27 -30.06
C SER A 6 0.60 48.06 -30.21
N THR A 7 0.19 47.36 -31.27
CA THR A 7 -1.27 47.03 -31.45
C THR A 7 -1.74 45.98 -30.46
N LEU A 8 -0.93 44.99 -30.14
CA LEU A 8 -1.23 44.00 -29.11
C LEU A 8 -1.28 44.63 -27.72
N PHE A 9 -0.35 45.53 -27.42
CA PHE A 9 -0.36 46.26 -26.15
C PHE A 9 -1.58 47.22 -26.03
N SER A 10 -1.95 47.90 -27.09
CA SER A 10 -3.14 48.73 -27.13
C SER A 10 -4.45 47.92 -26.94
N ALA A 11 -4.53 46.75 -27.60
CA ALA A 11 -5.66 45.83 -27.42
C ALA A 11 -5.77 45.28 -25.98
N TYR A 12 -4.65 44.93 -25.40
CA TYR A 12 -4.57 44.47 -24.01
C TYR A 12 -4.95 45.57 -23.02
N ALA A 13 -4.45 46.82 -23.22
CA ALA A 13 -4.77 47.96 -22.39
C ALA A 13 -6.25 48.33 -22.48
N SER A 14 -6.84 48.26 -23.67
CA SER A 14 -8.26 48.48 -23.88
C SER A 14 -9.13 47.42 -23.20
N PHE A 15 -8.72 46.13 -23.31
CA PHE A 15 -9.41 45.01 -22.64
C PHE A 15 -9.30 45.14 -21.13
N ALA A 16 -8.12 45.44 -20.59
CA ALA A 16 -7.90 45.60 -19.15
C ALA A 16 -8.71 46.79 -18.59
N GLY A 17 -8.77 47.91 -19.34
CA GLY A 17 -9.60 49.07 -18.98
C GLY A 17 -11.09 48.74 -18.97
N SER A 18 -11.57 48.01 -19.97
CA SER A 18 -12.97 47.57 -20.03
C SER A 18 -13.32 46.61 -18.87
N MET A 19 -12.43 45.67 -18.54
CA MET A 19 -12.59 44.76 -17.40
C MET A 19 -12.62 45.52 -16.06
N MET A 20 -11.82 46.57 -15.92
CA MET A 20 -11.78 47.38 -14.71
C MET A 20 -13.08 48.20 -14.52
N LEU A 21 -13.61 48.73 -15.59
CA LEU A 21 -14.89 49.41 -15.58
C LEU A 21 -16.04 48.46 -15.27
N ILE A 22 -16.11 47.31 -15.90
CA ILE A 22 -17.11 46.28 -15.61
C ILE A 22 -17.04 45.86 -14.13
N ARG A 23 -15.83 45.65 -13.59
CA ARG A 23 -15.62 45.29 -12.19
C ARG A 23 -16.08 46.42 -11.24
N SER A 24 -15.81 47.69 -11.58
CA SER A 24 -16.25 48.84 -10.79
C SER A 24 -17.77 48.97 -10.80
N MET A 25 -18.38 48.88 -11.98
CA MET A 25 -19.86 48.91 -12.10
C MET A 25 -20.55 47.75 -11.40
N ALA A 26 -20.00 46.55 -11.52
CA ALA A 26 -20.51 45.38 -10.81
C ALA A 26 -20.38 45.51 -9.29
N ASN A 27 -19.38 46.22 -8.80
CA ASN A 27 -19.19 46.47 -7.38
C ASN A 27 -20.17 47.50 -6.82
N GLU A 28 -20.61 48.46 -7.64
CA GLU A 28 -21.56 49.51 -7.23
C GLU A 28 -23.03 49.10 -7.39
N LEU A 29 -23.34 48.29 -8.42
CA LEU A 29 -24.71 47.88 -8.73
C LEU A 29 -25.20 46.66 -7.98
N ILE A 30 -24.29 45.81 -7.48
CA ILE A 30 -24.65 44.56 -6.80
C ILE A 30 -24.52 44.74 -5.29
N PRO A 31 -25.64 44.81 -4.52
CA PRO A 31 -25.62 44.79 -3.06
C PRO A 31 -24.81 43.62 -2.54
N TYR A 32 -24.12 43.81 -1.40
CA TYR A 32 -23.22 42.80 -0.87
C TYR A 32 -23.94 41.47 -0.52
N GLU A 33 -25.22 41.54 -0.16
CA GLU A 33 -26.04 40.36 0.09
C GLU A 33 -26.24 39.51 -1.16
N LEU A 34 -26.45 40.14 -2.32
CA LEU A 34 -26.62 39.43 -3.59
C LEU A 34 -25.31 38.86 -4.13
N ARG A 35 -24.16 39.41 -3.72
CA ARG A 35 -22.85 38.95 -4.17
C ARG A 35 -22.55 37.53 -3.66
N SER A 36 -22.95 37.21 -2.43
CA SER A 36 -22.81 35.87 -1.87
C SER A 36 -23.67 34.85 -2.62
N TYR A 37 -24.90 35.18 -2.96
CA TYR A 37 -25.79 34.32 -3.76
C TYR A 37 -25.29 34.16 -5.20
N LEU A 38 -24.81 35.23 -5.82
CA LEU A 38 -24.21 35.17 -7.16
C LEU A 38 -22.93 34.36 -7.20
N SER A 39 -22.04 34.53 -6.23
CA SER A 39 -20.84 33.72 -6.15
C SER A 39 -21.14 32.24 -5.95
N THR A 40 -22.15 31.94 -5.13
CA THR A 40 -22.62 30.56 -4.91
C THR A 40 -23.29 30.00 -6.17
N ALA A 41 -24.14 30.78 -6.84
CA ALA A 41 -24.80 30.39 -8.10
C ALA A 41 -23.77 30.19 -9.24
N ILE A 42 -22.80 31.10 -9.36
CA ILE A 42 -21.71 30.99 -10.33
C ILE A 42 -20.84 29.74 -9.99
N HIS A 43 -20.57 29.51 -8.73
CA HIS A 43 -19.86 28.32 -8.29
C HIS A 43 -20.64 27.04 -8.65
N TYR A 44 -21.95 27.00 -8.48
CA TYR A 44 -22.82 25.91 -8.91
C TYR A 44 -22.88 25.74 -10.42
N LEU A 45 -22.93 26.83 -11.19
CA LEU A 45 -22.94 26.79 -12.65
C LEU A 45 -21.59 26.42 -13.28
N PHE A 46 -20.50 26.87 -12.68
CA PHE A 46 -19.13 26.59 -13.12
C PHE A 46 -18.43 25.47 -12.35
N THR A 47 -19.07 24.87 -11.32
CA THR A 47 -18.60 23.59 -10.81
C THR A 47 -18.78 22.58 -11.95
N PRO A 48 -17.72 22.18 -12.67
CA PRO A 48 -17.88 21.17 -13.68
C PRO A 48 -18.54 19.99 -12.99
N LEU A 49 -19.61 19.43 -13.56
CA LEU A 49 -20.13 18.12 -13.12
C LEU A 49 -18.95 17.16 -13.24
N SER A 50 -18.20 17.05 -12.17
CA SER A 50 -17.03 16.18 -12.14
C SER A 50 -17.55 14.77 -12.38
N HIS A 51 -17.28 14.26 -13.57
CA HIS A 51 -17.61 12.88 -13.92
C HIS A 51 -16.73 11.91 -13.13
N ASN A 52 -15.83 12.42 -12.32
CA ASN A 52 -14.91 11.64 -11.51
C ASN A 52 -15.41 11.52 -10.07
N THR A 53 -15.23 10.37 -9.51
CA THR A 53 -15.44 10.04 -8.09
C THR A 53 -14.10 9.70 -7.48
N THR A 54 -13.89 10.14 -6.24
CA THR A 54 -12.71 9.78 -5.46
C THR A 54 -13.14 8.95 -4.26
N LEU A 55 -12.54 7.76 -4.11
CA LEU A 55 -12.66 6.93 -2.91
C LEU A 55 -11.50 7.27 -1.98
N VAL A 56 -11.82 7.55 -0.74
CA VAL A 56 -10.85 7.83 0.32
C VAL A 56 -10.64 6.56 1.14
N ILE A 57 -9.40 6.16 1.29
CA ILE A 57 -8.99 4.94 1.98
C ILE A 57 -8.01 5.36 3.08
N ASP A 58 -8.53 5.54 4.28
CA ASP A 58 -7.73 5.92 5.43
C ASP A 58 -6.89 4.73 5.94
N GLU A 59 -5.73 5.02 6.55
CA GLU A 59 -4.84 4.02 7.16
C GLU A 59 -5.54 3.21 8.25
N HIS A 60 -6.44 3.85 9.01
CA HIS A 60 -7.18 3.21 10.09
C HIS A 60 -8.69 3.32 9.86
N CYS A 61 -9.40 2.24 10.16
CA CYS A 61 -10.85 2.18 10.22
C CYS A 61 -11.25 1.97 11.69
N GLY A 62 -11.54 3.09 12.38
CA GLY A 62 -11.70 3.08 13.82
C GLY A 62 -10.38 2.76 14.54
N MET A 63 -10.37 1.75 15.40
CA MET A 63 -9.17 1.31 16.13
C MET A 63 -8.32 0.28 15.37
N SER A 64 -8.82 -0.22 14.24
CA SER A 64 -8.14 -1.25 13.45
C SER A 64 -7.46 -0.67 12.22
N ARG A 65 -6.34 -1.28 11.83
CA ARG A 65 -5.67 -0.95 10.58
C ARG A 65 -6.50 -1.39 9.38
N ASN A 66 -6.56 -0.55 8.36
CA ASN A 66 -7.40 -0.79 7.19
C ASN A 66 -6.70 -1.74 6.20
N GLN A 67 -7.27 -2.92 5.98
CA GLN A 67 -6.72 -3.92 5.06
C GLN A 67 -6.60 -3.43 3.62
N VAL A 68 -7.53 -2.57 3.16
CA VAL A 68 -7.49 -2.01 1.81
C VAL A 68 -6.32 -1.04 1.66
N TYR A 69 -6.02 -0.26 2.72
CA TYR A 69 -4.86 0.62 2.76
C TYR A 69 -3.56 -0.17 2.66
N ASP A 70 -3.40 -1.21 3.48
CA ASP A 70 -2.21 -2.07 3.46
C ASP A 70 -2.02 -2.76 2.11
N ALA A 71 -3.12 -3.22 1.50
CA ALA A 71 -3.07 -3.83 0.17
C ALA A 71 -2.70 -2.81 -0.91
N ALA A 72 -3.26 -1.60 -0.85
CA ALA A 72 -2.92 -0.52 -1.78
C ALA A 72 -1.43 -0.13 -1.66
N GLU A 73 -0.90 -0.04 -0.44
CA GLU A 73 0.52 0.27 -0.21
C GLU A 73 1.45 -0.77 -0.88
N ILE A 74 1.13 -2.07 -0.77
CA ILE A 74 1.92 -3.14 -1.39
C ILE A 74 1.74 -3.14 -2.92
N TYR A 75 0.49 -3.06 -3.38
CA TYR A 75 0.15 -3.10 -4.80
C TYR A 75 0.76 -1.95 -5.59
N LEU A 76 0.68 -0.73 -5.06
CA LEU A 76 1.16 0.47 -5.73
C LEU A 76 2.68 0.52 -5.86
N LYS A 77 3.44 -0.20 -5.03
CA LYS A 77 4.89 -0.37 -5.23
C LYS A 77 5.22 -0.98 -6.59
N THR A 78 4.36 -1.86 -7.09
CA THR A 78 4.54 -2.51 -8.42
C THR A 78 4.12 -1.63 -9.57
N LYS A 79 3.41 -0.52 -9.30
CA LYS A 79 2.89 0.42 -10.31
C LYS A 79 3.69 1.71 -10.40
N ILE A 80 4.77 1.82 -9.63
CA ILE A 80 5.67 2.97 -9.71
C ILE A 80 6.27 3.02 -11.11
N SER A 81 5.99 4.12 -11.81
CA SER A 81 6.48 4.37 -13.17
C SER A 81 7.76 5.23 -13.14
N PRO A 82 8.62 5.15 -14.17
CA PRO A 82 9.75 6.07 -14.34
C PRO A 82 9.34 7.55 -14.38
N SER A 83 8.05 7.84 -14.63
CA SER A 83 7.48 9.20 -14.60
C SER A 83 7.13 9.69 -13.20
N THR A 84 7.26 8.88 -12.16
CA THR A 84 7.01 9.29 -10.77
C THR A 84 8.18 10.15 -10.30
N GLU A 85 7.91 11.41 -9.94
CA GLU A 85 8.95 12.39 -9.64
C GLU A 85 9.57 12.20 -8.25
N ARG A 86 8.76 11.74 -7.27
CA ARG A 86 9.19 11.64 -5.88
C ARG A 86 8.90 10.28 -5.29
N LEU A 87 9.93 9.65 -4.76
CA LEU A 87 9.86 8.36 -4.12
C LEU A 87 10.50 8.45 -2.73
N ARG A 88 9.85 7.82 -1.75
CA ARG A 88 10.41 7.63 -0.42
C ARG A 88 11.19 6.33 -0.39
N ILE A 89 12.45 6.40 0.00
CA ILE A 89 13.32 5.23 0.13
C ILE A 89 13.61 5.01 1.61
N GLY A 90 13.39 3.78 2.07
CA GLY A 90 13.73 3.34 3.42
C GLY A 90 14.56 2.06 3.39
N LYS A 91 15.43 1.88 4.36
CA LYS A 91 16.14 0.63 4.62
C LYS A 91 16.33 0.47 6.11
N THR A 92 15.89 -0.65 6.65
CA THR A 92 16.19 -1.02 8.03
C THR A 92 17.40 -1.93 8.06
N SER A 93 18.10 -2.00 9.21
CA SER A 93 19.26 -2.90 9.40
C SER A 93 18.95 -4.37 9.11
N ARG A 94 17.67 -4.76 9.25
CA ARG A 94 17.19 -6.13 9.01
C ARG A 94 16.81 -6.42 7.55
N GLN A 95 16.77 -5.40 6.69
CA GLN A 95 16.40 -5.54 5.28
C GLN A 95 17.62 -5.55 4.36
N LYS A 96 17.71 -6.54 3.46
CA LYS A 96 18.76 -6.62 2.44
C LYS A 96 18.55 -5.60 1.32
N THR A 97 17.30 -5.30 0.97
CA THR A 97 16.90 -4.43 -0.13
C THR A 97 16.29 -3.12 0.38
N PHE A 98 16.34 -2.08 -0.44
CA PHE A 98 15.65 -0.83 -0.18
C PHE A 98 14.14 -1.03 -0.31
N SER A 99 13.38 -0.46 0.63
CA SER A 99 11.93 -0.33 0.50
C SER A 99 11.64 0.97 -0.23
N VAL A 100 10.94 0.91 -1.34
CA VAL A 100 10.50 2.07 -2.12
C VAL A 100 9.02 2.29 -1.89
N ALA A 101 8.61 3.50 -1.59
CA ALA A 101 7.23 3.90 -1.39
C ALA A 101 6.95 5.23 -2.10
N ILE A 102 5.68 5.51 -2.33
CA ILE A 102 5.22 6.75 -2.94
C ILE A 102 5.33 7.88 -1.91
N GLU A 103 5.85 9.03 -2.32
CA GLU A 103 5.98 10.21 -1.45
C GLU A 103 4.66 10.98 -1.37
N LYS A 104 4.51 11.78 -0.31
CA LYS A 104 3.35 12.65 -0.05
C LYS A 104 3.06 13.57 -1.24
N GLY A 105 1.79 13.59 -1.66
CA GLY A 105 1.33 14.40 -2.77
C GLY A 105 1.58 13.81 -4.15
N GLU A 106 2.29 12.71 -4.25
CA GLU A 106 2.54 12.01 -5.51
C GLU A 106 1.34 11.17 -5.93
N ALA A 107 1.15 11.03 -7.23
CA ALA A 107 0.07 10.27 -7.80
C ALA A 107 0.57 9.20 -8.77
N VAL A 108 -0.01 8.01 -8.68
CA VAL A 108 0.28 6.88 -9.56
C VAL A 108 -0.91 6.61 -10.45
N ALA A 109 -0.66 6.52 -11.74
CA ALA A 109 -1.67 6.08 -12.70
C ALA A 109 -1.71 4.55 -12.76
N ASP A 110 -2.91 3.99 -12.76
CA ASP A 110 -3.15 2.57 -12.98
C ASP A 110 -4.24 2.40 -14.04
N GLU A 111 -4.25 1.24 -14.68
CA GLU A 111 -5.26 0.88 -15.65
C GLU A 111 -5.80 -0.51 -15.35
N TYR A 112 -7.11 -0.63 -15.30
CA TYR A 112 -7.79 -1.89 -15.07
C TYR A 112 -8.97 -2.05 -16.04
N GLU A 113 -8.95 -3.08 -16.89
CA GLU A 113 -9.99 -3.35 -17.89
C GLU A 113 -10.37 -2.09 -18.70
N ASN A 114 -9.38 -1.36 -19.24
CA ASN A 114 -9.51 -0.10 -19.98
C ASN A 114 -10.12 1.07 -19.18
N ILE A 115 -10.11 0.98 -17.85
CA ILE A 115 -10.51 2.07 -16.95
C ILE A 115 -9.25 2.74 -16.43
N LYS A 116 -9.12 4.03 -16.72
CA LYS A 116 -8.01 4.83 -16.16
C LYS A 116 -8.30 5.20 -14.72
N LEU A 117 -7.35 4.91 -13.86
CA LEU A 117 -7.41 5.09 -12.42
C LEU A 117 -6.24 5.97 -11.98
N LYS A 118 -6.47 6.82 -11.00
CA LYS A 118 -5.42 7.64 -10.41
C LYS A 118 -5.43 7.45 -8.91
N TRP A 119 -4.32 6.96 -8.39
CA TRP A 119 -4.04 6.87 -6.97
C TRP A 119 -3.22 8.06 -6.51
N ALA A 120 -3.60 8.70 -5.43
CA ALA A 120 -2.83 9.76 -4.80
C ALA A 120 -2.58 9.40 -3.34
N TYR A 121 -1.35 9.58 -2.88
CA TYR A 121 -1.00 9.43 -1.47
C TYR A 121 -1.06 10.78 -0.77
N VAL A 122 -1.93 10.89 0.21
CA VAL A 122 -2.20 12.14 0.93
C VAL A 122 -1.88 11.96 2.41
N CYS A 123 -1.12 12.90 2.92
CA CYS A 123 -0.71 12.97 4.32
C CYS A 123 -1.17 14.32 4.88
N THR A 124 -1.99 14.30 5.90
CA THR A 124 -2.47 15.54 6.55
C THR A 124 -1.75 15.70 7.88
N GLU A 125 -1.05 16.83 8.03
CA GLU A 125 -0.41 17.18 9.29
C GLU A 125 -1.46 17.51 10.35
N PRO A 126 -1.26 17.09 11.60
CA PRO A 126 -2.21 17.40 12.67
C PRO A 126 -2.23 18.90 12.93
N GLN A 127 -3.41 19.51 12.89
CA GLN A 127 -3.60 20.87 13.40
C GLN A 127 -3.36 20.85 14.92
N LYS A 128 -2.22 21.37 15.38
CA LYS A 128 -1.86 21.85 16.74
C LYS A 128 -2.47 21.16 17.99
N THR A 129 -2.98 19.97 17.92
CA THR A 129 -3.38 19.20 19.11
C THR A 129 -2.32 18.15 19.43
N ILE A 130 -1.83 18.19 20.65
CA ILE A 130 -0.64 17.48 21.19
C ILE A 130 -0.68 15.94 21.05
N HIS A 131 -1.81 15.36 20.59
CA HIS A 131 -2.01 13.92 20.52
C HIS A 131 -2.60 13.38 19.20
N SER A 132 -2.75 14.20 18.15
CA SER A 132 -3.20 13.66 16.86
C SER A 132 -2.02 13.36 15.95
N GLY A 133 -1.71 12.08 15.78
CA GLY A 133 -0.70 11.62 14.82
C GLY A 133 -1.04 12.01 13.37
N GLU A 134 -0.04 11.96 12.52
CA GLU A 134 -0.18 12.19 11.07
C GLU A 134 -1.25 11.26 10.47
N LYS A 135 -2.26 11.82 9.80
CA LYS A 135 -3.29 11.02 9.12
C LYS A 135 -2.87 10.73 7.69
N ARG A 136 -2.75 9.47 7.38
CA ARG A 136 -2.33 8.95 6.07
C ARG A 136 -3.51 8.31 5.38
N ARG A 137 -3.66 8.59 4.08
CA ARG A 137 -4.73 8.01 3.27
C ARG A 137 -4.31 7.88 1.81
N PHE A 138 -4.91 6.95 1.12
CA PHE A 138 -4.90 6.88 -0.33
C PHE A 138 -6.21 7.41 -0.89
N GLU A 139 -6.13 8.13 -1.98
CA GLU A 139 -7.28 8.63 -2.74
C GLU A 139 -7.28 7.99 -4.12
N LEU A 140 -8.33 7.23 -4.42
CA LEU A 140 -8.52 6.57 -5.71
C LEU A 140 -9.56 7.34 -6.53
N SER A 141 -9.12 8.01 -7.58
CA SER A 141 -9.96 8.80 -8.48
C SER A 141 -10.21 8.10 -9.80
N PHE A 142 -11.47 8.05 -10.23
CA PHE A 142 -11.90 7.40 -11.46
C PHE A 142 -13.25 7.97 -11.94
N ASN A 143 -13.67 7.62 -13.18
CA ASN A 143 -14.94 8.08 -13.71
C ASN A 143 -16.12 7.39 -13.00
N LYS A 144 -17.07 8.19 -12.52
CA LYS A 144 -18.24 7.82 -11.71
C LYS A 144 -19.05 6.64 -12.29
N LYS A 145 -19.13 6.52 -13.61
CA LYS A 145 -19.84 5.43 -14.30
C LYS A 145 -19.30 4.03 -13.99
N TYR A 146 -18.04 3.93 -13.51
CA TYR A 146 -17.40 2.66 -13.20
C TYR A 146 -17.40 2.31 -11.72
N ARG A 147 -18.15 3.05 -10.90
CA ARG A 147 -18.14 2.90 -9.43
C ARG A 147 -18.37 1.46 -8.97
N GLU A 148 -19.42 0.82 -9.45
CA GLU A 148 -19.75 -0.57 -9.08
C GLU A 148 -18.65 -1.53 -9.50
N LYS A 149 -18.14 -1.39 -10.71
CA LYS A 149 -17.05 -2.22 -11.22
C LYS A 149 -15.77 -2.08 -10.42
N ILE A 150 -15.48 -0.88 -9.94
CA ILE A 150 -14.31 -0.63 -9.08
C ILE A 150 -14.50 -1.28 -7.71
N MET A 151 -15.68 -1.15 -7.10
CA MET A 151 -15.95 -1.75 -5.80
C MET A 151 -15.96 -3.29 -5.84
N ASP A 152 -16.60 -3.88 -6.86
CA ASP A 152 -16.86 -5.32 -6.90
C ASP A 152 -15.73 -6.13 -7.56
N ARG A 153 -14.91 -5.50 -8.41
CA ARG A 153 -13.86 -6.22 -9.14
C ARG A 153 -12.46 -5.69 -8.87
N TYR A 154 -12.27 -4.36 -8.99
CA TYR A 154 -10.93 -3.80 -8.90
C TYR A 154 -10.37 -3.84 -7.47
N LEU A 155 -11.11 -3.42 -6.44
CA LEU A 155 -10.63 -3.46 -5.06
C LEU A 155 -10.34 -4.91 -4.58
N PRO A 156 -11.20 -5.91 -4.86
CA PRO A 156 -10.86 -7.31 -4.61
C PRO A 156 -9.62 -7.79 -5.37
N HIS A 157 -9.44 -7.34 -6.62
CA HIS A 157 -8.22 -7.63 -7.39
C HIS A 157 -6.97 -7.07 -6.71
N VAL A 158 -7.01 -5.81 -6.24
CA VAL A 158 -5.90 -5.19 -5.49
C VAL A 158 -5.58 -5.99 -4.22
N LEU A 159 -6.60 -6.39 -3.46
CA LEU A 159 -6.44 -7.21 -2.25
C LEU A 159 -5.79 -8.56 -2.57
N LYS A 160 -6.26 -9.23 -3.61
CA LYS A 160 -5.72 -10.52 -4.05
C LYS A 160 -4.27 -10.39 -4.49
N ARG A 161 -3.97 -9.40 -5.35
CA ARG A 161 -2.61 -9.20 -5.86
C ARG A 161 -1.62 -8.79 -4.77
N ALA A 162 -2.03 -7.94 -3.84
CA ALA A 162 -1.22 -7.59 -2.68
C ALA A 162 -0.92 -8.81 -1.79
N LYS A 163 -1.88 -9.71 -1.62
CA LYS A 163 -1.67 -10.96 -0.89
C LYS A 163 -0.68 -11.88 -1.60
N GLU A 164 -0.79 -12.03 -2.92
CA GLU A 164 0.16 -12.81 -3.73
C GLU A 164 1.58 -12.26 -3.58
N LEU A 165 1.77 -10.94 -3.73
CA LEU A 165 3.06 -10.28 -3.56
C LEU A 165 3.64 -10.48 -2.15
N LYS A 166 2.80 -10.37 -1.13
CA LYS A 166 3.20 -10.61 0.26
C LYS A 166 3.58 -12.07 0.50
N ASP A 167 2.90 -13.00 -0.17
CA ASP A 167 3.20 -14.43 -0.07
C ASP A 167 4.49 -14.78 -0.82
N GLU A 168 4.80 -14.11 -1.95
CA GLU A 168 6.06 -14.21 -2.68
C GLU A 168 7.27 -13.69 -1.85
N GLU A 169 7.05 -12.63 -1.05
CA GLU A 169 8.09 -12.05 -0.18
C GLU A 169 8.23 -12.77 1.17
N LYS A 170 7.43 -13.78 1.44
CA LYS A 170 7.51 -14.53 2.69
C LYS A 170 8.83 -15.25 2.81
N VAL A 171 9.61 -14.83 3.77
CA VAL A 171 10.82 -15.54 4.22
C VAL A 171 10.45 -16.36 5.44
N VAL A 172 10.81 -17.64 5.43
CA VAL A 172 10.67 -18.49 6.62
C VAL A 172 11.54 -17.92 7.74
N LYS A 173 10.94 -17.76 8.92
CA LYS A 173 11.64 -17.18 10.07
C LYS A 173 11.70 -18.19 11.20
N LEU A 174 12.84 -18.24 11.85
CA LEU A 174 12.99 -18.89 13.14
C LEU A 174 12.66 -17.88 14.24
N TYR A 175 11.78 -18.27 15.16
CA TYR A 175 11.40 -17.46 16.31
C TYR A 175 12.10 -18.00 17.54
N ASN A 176 12.77 -17.13 18.27
CA ASN A 176 13.43 -17.43 19.53
C ASN A 176 12.83 -16.56 20.65
N ARG A 177 12.77 -17.10 21.84
CA ARG A 177 12.40 -16.33 23.03
C ARG A 177 13.63 -15.54 23.47
N GLU A 178 13.70 -14.26 23.14
CA GLU A 178 14.78 -13.37 23.55
C GLU A 178 14.64 -13.02 25.02
N CYS A 179 15.78 -13.02 25.74
CA CYS A 179 15.83 -12.44 27.07
C CYS A 179 15.62 -10.92 26.98
N PRO A 180 14.81 -10.31 27.89
CA PRO A 180 14.47 -8.88 27.84
C PRO A 180 15.66 -7.93 27.96
N PHE A 181 16.85 -8.44 28.28
CA PHE A 181 18.03 -7.63 28.56
C PHE A 181 18.95 -7.35 27.34
N ASN A 182 18.64 -7.88 26.17
CA ASN A 182 19.49 -7.72 24.98
C ASN A 182 18.91 -6.79 23.91
N ASN A 183 17.91 -5.96 24.24
CA ASN A 183 17.37 -4.99 23.30
C ASN A 183 18.16 -3.68 23.34
N GLU A 184 19.29 -3.61 22.62
CA GLU A 184 20.00 -2.35 22.36
C GLU A 184 19.30 -1.48 21.28
N ASP A 185 18.32 -2.01 20.54
CA ASP A 185 17.51 -1.27 19.58
C ASP A 185 16.09 -1.01 20.13
N GLY A 186 15.85 0.22 20.59
CA GLY A 186 14.62 0.72 21.18
C GLY A 186 13.41 0.79 20.23
N GLY A 187 12.99 -0.33 19.66
CA GLY A 187 11.84 -0.40 18.75
C GLY A 187 10.93 -1.57 19.08
N ASP A 188 9.71 -1.22 19.48
CA ASP A 188 8.51 -2.05 19.61
C ASP A 188 8.47 -3.02 20.80
N HIS A 189 7.81 -2.59 21.86
CA HIS A 189 7.48 -3.36 23.06
C HIS A 189 6.46 -4.49 22.86
N GLY A 190 6.35 -5.05 21.67
CA GLY A 190 5.27 -5.98 21.26
C GLY A 190 5.52 -7.46 21.47
N GLY A 191 6.65 -7.93 22.01
CA GLY A 191 6.76 -9.37 22.17
C GLY A 191 8.13 -9.90 22.61
N MET A 192 8.10 -10.82 23.51
CA MET A 192 9.23 -11.59 24.08
C MET A 192 9.86 -12.57 23.06
N TRP A 193 9.62 -12.37 21.75
CA TRP A 193 10.05 -13.26 20.66
C TRP A 193 10.94 -12.53 19.67
N GLY A 194 12.19 -12.90 19.60
CA GLY A 194 13.10 -12.53 18.52
C GLY A 194 12.84 -13.38 17.27
N SER A 195 13.08 -12.84 16.08
CA SER A 195 12.98 -13.60 14.83
C SER A 195 14.20 -13.38 13.96
N ILE A 196 14.72 -14.46 13.38
CA ILE A 196 15.76 -14.43 12.36
C ILE A 196 15.27 -15.13 11.11
N ASN A 197 15.70 -14.66 9.95
CA ASN A 197 15.38 -15.35 8.70
C ASN A 197 16.07 -16.72 8.66
N LEU A 198 15.34 -17.75 8.25
CA LEU A 198 15.90 -19.06 7.99
C LEU A 198 16.61 -19.04 6.63
N GLU A 199 17.88 -18.70 6.62
CA GLU A 199 18.72 -18.64 5.40
C GLU A 199 19.66 -19.86 5.30
N HIS A 200 19.21 -21.01 5.77
CA HIS A 200 20.04 -22.22 5.72
C HIS A 200 20.00 -22.83 4.30
N PRO A 201 21.17 -23.10 3.68
CA PRO A 201 21.24 -23.61 2.31
C PRO A 201 20.87 -25.08 2.17
N SER A 202 20.50 -25.78 3.26
CA SER A 202 20.10 -27.18 3.22
C SER A 202 18.74 -27.38 2.61
N THR A 203 18.67 -28.29 1.66
CA THR A 203 17.43 -28.80 1.07
C THR A 203 17.34 -30.28 1.33
N PHE A 204 16.20 -30.90 1.07
CA PHE A 204 16.12 -32.38 1.14
C PHE A 204 17.15 -33.05 0.21
N ASP A 205 17.49 -32.42 -0.93
CA ASP A 205 18.48 -33.00 -1.86
C ASP A 205 19.90 -32.98 -1.32
N THR A 206 20.26 -31.92 -0.58
CA THR A 206 21.58 -31.76 0.03
C THR A 206 21.70 -32.45 1.39
N LEU A 207 20.62 -33.05 1.90
CA LEU A 207 20.62 -33.74 3.17
C LEU A 207 21.26 -35.12 3.05
N ALA A 208 22.35 -35.32 3.77
CA ALA A 208 23.02 -36.62 3.89
C ALA A 208 22.23 -37.50 4.86
N LEU A 209 21.33 -38.29 4.32
CA LEU A 209 20.48 -39.25 5.05
C LEU A 209 20.34 -40.50 4.19
N ASP A 210 20.10 -41.65 4.85
CA ASP A 210 19.76 -42.86 4.14
C ASP A 210 18.62 -42.62 3.11
N PRO A 211 18.78 -43.04 1.84
CA PRO A 211 17.84 -42.75 0.78
C PRO A 211 16.40 -43.24 1.05
N GLU A 212 16.28 -44.42 1.67
CA GLU A 212 14.95 -44.98 1.99
C GLU A 212 14.27 -44.20 3.11
N LEU A 213 15.03 -43.87 4.15
CA LEU A 213 14.53 -43.05 5.26
C LEU A 213 14.17 -41.66 4.79
N LYS A 214 14.95 -41.01 3.93
CA LYS A 214 14.68 -39.72 3.31
C LYS A 214 13.39 -39.76 2.52
N LYS A 215 13.22 -40.79 1.66
CA LYS A 215 11.99 -40.98 0.88
C LYS A 215 10.76 -41.12 1.77
N MET A 216 10.87 -41.94 2.83
CA MET A 216 9.78 -42.15 3.79
C MET A 216 9.34 -40.86 4.44
N ILE A 217 10.28 -40.02 4.89
CA ILE A 217 9.99 -38.71 5.51
C ILE A 217 9.29 -37.77 4.51
N VAL A 218 9.84 -37.64 3.30
CA VAL A 218 9.29 -36.78 2.26
C VAL A 218 7.89 -37.23 1.85
N ASP A 219 7.67 -38.52 1.70
CA ASP A 219 6.35 -39.06 1.34
C ASP A 219 5.33 -38.86 2.45
N ASP A 220 5.75 -39.00 3.73
CA ASP A 220 4.87 -38.72 4.87
C ASP A 220 4.50 -37.23 4.93
N LEU A 221 5.45 -36.32 4.71
CA LEU A 221 5.20 -34.88 4.66
C LEU A 221 4.25 -34.50 3.53
N LYS A 222 4.48 -35.01 2.32
CA LYS A 222 3.58 -34.78 1.18
C LYS A 222 2.16 -35.27 1.48
N ARG A 223 2.04 -36.44 2.08
CA ARG A 223 0.75 -37.01 2.50
C ARG A 223 0.06 -36.15 3.55
N PHE A 224 0.81 -35.64 4.51
CA PHE A 224 0.30 -34.75 5.56
C PHE A 224 -0.20 -33.42 4.96
N LEU A 225 0.60 -32.78 4.07
CA LEU A 225 0.23 -31.54 3.41
C LEU A 225 -1.05 -31.70 2.58
N GLY A 226 -1.20 -32.80 1.85
CA GLY A 226 -2.39 -33.10 1.05
C GLY A 226 -3.66 -33.41 1.87
N ARG A 227 -3.54 -33.64 3.18
CA ARG A 227 -4.67 -34.01 4.05
C ARG A 227 -5.25 -32.85 4.87
N LYS A 228 -4.93 -31.62 4.57
CA LYS A 228 -5.41 -30.42 5.29
C LYS A 228 -6.94 -30.42 5.43
N GLU A 229 -7.66 -30.63 4.33
CA GLU A 229 -9.12 -30.64 4.32
C GLU A 229 -9.72 -31.83 5.10
N PHE A 230 -9.04 -32.98 5.10
CA PHE A 230 -9.44 -34.12 5.91
C PHE A 230 -9.38 -33.80 7.42
N TYR A 231 -8.29 -33.18 7.89
CA TYR A 231 -8.17 -32.77 9.29
C TYR A 231 -9.25 -31.78 9.70
N LYS A 232 -9.56 -30.82 8.81
CA LYS A 232 -10.65 -29.87 9.01
C LYS A 232 -12.02 -30.58 9.11
N LYS A 233 -12.27 -31.54 8.22
CA LYS A 233 -13.53 -32.30 8.19
C LYS A 233 -13.75 -33.14 9.46
N VAL A 234 -12.69 -33.72 10.03
CA VAL A 234 -12.76 -34.53 11.25
C VAL A 234 -12.58 -33.73 12.54
N GLY A 235 -12.50 -32.40 12.46
CA GLY A 235 -12.36 -31.52 13.62
C GLY A 235 -11.04 -31.66 14.37
N LYS A 236 -10.00 -32.19 13.74
CA LYS A 236 -8.67 -32.37 14.35
C LYS A 236 -7.72 -31.27 13.92
N ALA A 237 -6.83 -30.86 14.83
CA ALA A 237 -5.78 -29.89 14.51
C ALA A 237 -4.84 -30.46 13.43
N TRP A 238 -4.61 -29.70 12.38
CA TRP A 238 -3.65 -30.03 11.31
C TRP A 238 -2.23 -29.76 11.79
N LYS A 239 -1.68 -30.71 12.57
CA LYS A 239 -0.35 -30.65 13.18
C LYS A 239 0.39 -31.95 12.94
N ARG A 240 1.66 -31.89 12.67
CA ARG A 240 2.58 -33.03 12.56
C ARG A 240 3.83 -32.73 13.36
N GLY A 241 4.31 -33.69 14.11
CA GLY A 241 5.55 -33.60 14.87
C GLY A 241 6.43 -34.78 14.58
N TYR A 242 7.73 -34.55 14.48
CA TYR A 242 8.77 -35.57 14.42
C TYR A 242 9.65 -35.44 15.64
N LEU A 243 9.93 -36.57 16.28
CA LEU A 243 10.94 -36.65 17.33
C LEU A 243 12.27 -37.15 16.69
N LEU A 244 13.24 -36.25 16.62
CA LEU A 244 14.57 -36.57 16.09
C LEU A 244 15.49 -36.96 17.25
N SER A 245 15.88 -38.24 17.31
CA SER A 245 16.81 -38.78 18.31
C SER A 245 18.08 -39.28 17.63
N GLY A 246 19.18 -39.25 18.35
CA GLY A 246 20.46 -39.75 17.87
C GLY A 246 21.67 -39.06 18.52
N PRO A 247 22.89 -39.53 18.31
CA PRO A 247 24.10 -38.93 18.85
C PRO A 247 24.32 -37.48 18.38
N PRO A 248 25.09 -36.66 19.11
CA PRO A 248 25.49 -35.34 18.64
C PRO A 248 26.18 -35.41 17.27
N GLY A 249 25.98 -34.38 16.43
CA GLY A 249 26.64 -34.30 15.11
C GLY A 249 25.98 -35.09 13.97
N THR A 250 24.87 -35.80 14.19
CA THR A 250 24.20 -36.64 13.18
C THR A 250 23.26 -35.84 12.24
N GLY A 251 23.38 -34.51 12.16
CA GLY A 251 22.64 -33.67 11.20
C GLY A 251 21.17 -33.39 11.52
N LYS A 252 20.71 -33.65 12.76
CA LYS A 252 19.30 -33.39 13.16
C LYS A 252 18.82 -31.98 12.87
N VAL A 253 19.64 -30.97 13.16
CA VAL A 253 19.34 -29.57 12.90
C VAL A 253 19.14 -29.25 11.41
N LYS A 254 19.91 -29.93 10.52
CA LYS A 254 19.75 -29.80 9.08
C LYS A 254 18.38 -30.30 8.60
N LEU A 255 17.86 -31.37 9.21
CA LEU A 255 16.54 -31.90 8.88
C LEU A 255 15.43 -30.90 9.25
N ASP A 256 15.54 -30.26 10.42
CA ASP A 256 14.58 -29.23 10.83
C ASP A 256 14.55 -28.05 9.86
N CYS A 257 15.71 -27.64 9.33
CA CYS A 257 15.81 -26.56 8.37
C CYS A 257 15.20 -26.86 6.99
N CYS A 258 15.06 -28.14 6.61
CA CYS A 258 14.49 -28.55 5.33
C CYS A 258 12.94 -28.52 5.31
N HIS A 259 12.29 -28.29 6.46
CA HIS A 259 10.83 -28.28 6.61
C HIS A 259 10.21 -26.90 6.51
N GLY A 260 11.01 -25.83 6.33
CA GLY A 260 10.64 -24.44 6.31
C GLY A 260 9.98 -23.95 5.00
#